data_4c16c343c3aee7716f701dcc6bf39618
#
_entry.id   4c16c343c3aee7716f701dcc6bf39618
#
_cell.length_a   1.000
_cell.length_b   1.000
_cell.length_c   1.000
_cell.angle_alpha   90.00
_cell.angle_beta   90.00
_cell.angle_gamma   90.00
#
_symmetry.space_group_name_H-M   'P 1'
#
loop_
_entity.id
_entity.type
_entity.pdbx_description
1 polymer ?
#
loop_
_entity_poly.entity_id
_entity_poly.type
_entity_poly.pdbx_seq_one_letter_code
_entity_poly.pdbx_strand_id
1 'polypeptide(L)'
;MKKVSIYNKLHFLVLPIACCLFIASCKQIDVYEKNTVIPNYEWSSSFTASGNFVIKDTVSAYSIYLVLRHTDAYKYNNIWLNIGLQPPGDSLIKQKVDLQLGDDVNGWEGTGMNDIWEVRKLLNGQPRRFKQAGNYNFSISQIMRDNPLTNIMSVGIRVEKRNP
;
A
#
# COMPACT_ATOMS: atom_id res chain seq x y z
N MET A 1 34.92 -0.87 54.96
CA MET A 1 33.76 -0.19 54.40
C MET A 1 34.09 0.45 53.03
N LYS A 2 34.37 -0.33 51.94
CA LYS A 2 34.68 0.21 50.58
C LYS A 2 34.00 -0.55 49.42
N LYS A 3 33.06 -1.50 49.69
CA LYS A 3 32.41 -2.32 48.62
C LYS A 3 31.19 -1.69 47.95
N VAL A 4 30.57 -0.69 48.56
CA VAL A 4 29.30 -0.09 48.05
C VAL A 4 29.56 0.86 46.86
N SER A 5 30.74 1.46 46.75
CA SER A 5 31.04 2.47 45.69
C SER A 5 31.26 1.87 44.29
N ILE A 6 31.63 0.60 44.17
CA ILE A 6 31.91 -0.03 42.87
C ILE A 6 30.61 -0.46 42.18
N TYR A 7 29.63 -0.95 42.93
CA TYR A 7 28.32 -1.35 42.38
C TYR A 7 27.56 -0.15 41.79
N ASN A 8 27.56 0.99 42.47
CA ASN A 8 26.91 2.20 41.97
C ASN A 8 27.54 2.75 40.67
N LYS A 9 28.88 2.66 40.53
CA LYS A 9 29.57 3.08 39.31
C LYS A 9 29.28 2.11 38.11
N LEU A 10 29.14 0.82 38.39
CA LEU A 10 28.87 -0.18 37.39
C LEU A 10 27.44 -0.03 36.84
N HIS A 11 26.45 0.22 37.72
CA HIS A 11 25.06 0.48 37.28
C HIS A 11 24.92 1.76 36.44
N PHE A 12 25.72 2.80 36.76
CA PHE A 12 25.70 4.07 36.03
C PHE A 12 26.30 3.95 34.62
N LEU A 13 27.17 2.95 34.39
CA LEU A 13 27.78 2.68 33.09
C LEU A 13 26.94 1.70 32.24
N VAL A 14 26.27 0.72 32.85
CA VAL A 14 25.48 -0.32 32.16
C VAL A 14 24.14 0.24 31.65
N LEU A 15 23.55 1.17 32.41
CA LEU A 15 22.25 1.77 32.05
C LEU A 15 22.26 2.54 30.71
N PRO A 16 23.23 3.42 30.40
CA PRO A 16 23.27 4.10 29.10
C PRO A 16 23.59 3.16 27.94
N ILE A 17 24.40 2.11 28.16
CA ILE A 17 24.72 1.12 27.13
C ILE A 17 23.48 0.29 26.77
N ALA A 18 22.68 -0.11 27.75
CA ALA A 18 21.41 -0.81 27.51
C ALA A 18 20.42 0.08 26.75
N CYS A 19 20.34 1.38 27.05
CA CYS A 19 19.47 2.33 26.36
C CYS A 19 19.87 2.53 24.88
N CYS A 20 21.17 2.51 24.55
CA CYS A 20 21.66 2.63 23.18
C CYS A 20 21.33 1.41 22.29
N LEU A 21 21.14 0.22 22.87
CA LEU A 21 20.82 -0.99 22.13
C LEU A 21 19.36 -1.02 21.62
N PHE A 22 18.45 -0.24 22.19
CA PHE A 22 17.06 -0.16 21.75
C PHE A 22 16.82 0.78 20.55
N ILE A 23 17.80 1.60 20.17
CA ILE A 23 17.63 2.59 19.09
C ILE A 23 17.91 1.99 17.69
N ALA A 24 18.48 0.78 17.59
CA ALA A 24 18.97 0.20 16.34
C ALA A 24 17.91 -0.63 15.56
N SER A 25 16.64 -0.68 15.98
CA SER A 25 15.65 -1.62 15.44
C SER A 25 14.62 -1.00 14.49
N CYS A 26 14.84 0.20 13.97
CA CYS A 26 13.93 0.75 12.96
C CYS A 26 14.40 0.35 11.55
N LYS A 27 14.01 -0.84 11.06
CA LYS A 27 14.13 -1.16 9.62
C LYS A 27 13.14 -0.26 8.88
N GLN A 28 13.67 0.76 8.23
CA GLN A 28 12.87 1.60 7.35
C GLN A 28 12.41 0.74 6.16
N ILE A 29 11.13 0.39 6.14
CA ILE A 29 10.52 -0.25 4.96
C ILE A 29 10.40 0.85 3.91
N ASP A 30 11.09 0.70 2.79
CA ASP A 30 10.96 1.62 1.66
C ASP A 30 9.59 1.39 1.00
N VAL A 31 8.64 2.25 1.36
CA VAL A 31 7.24 2.16 0.95
C VAL A 31 6.83 3.46 0.28
N TYR A 32 6.27 3.32 -0.91
CA TYR A 32 5.52 4.38 -1.56
C TYR A 32 4.02 4.05 -1.50
N GLU A 33 3.19 5.01 -1.11
CA GLU A 33 1.74 4.88 -1.19
C GLU A 33 1.14 6.21 -1.66
N LYS A 34 0.22 6.13 -2.61
CA LYS A 34 -0.57 7.26 -3.08
C LYS A 34 -2.01 6.84 -3.31
N ASN A 35 -2.92 7.47 -2.57
CA ASN A 35 -4.35 7.30 -2.70
C ASN A 35 -4.97 8.58 -3.27
N THR A 36 -5.92 8.41 -4.18
CA THR A 36 -6.72 9.49 -4.78
C THR A 36 -8.13 9.41 -4.21
N VAL A 37 -8.59 10.49 -3.62
CA VAL A 37 -9.96 10.60 -3.10
C VAL A 37 -10.95 10.64 -4.26
N ILE A 38 -12.02 9.88 -4.16
CA ILE A 38 -13.14 9.90 -5.11
C ILE A 38 -14.15 10.97 -4.64
N PRO A 39 -14.42 11.99 -5.46
CA PRO A 39 -15.35 13.05 -5.08
C PRO A 39 -16.74 12.49 -4.75
N ASN A 40 -17.30 12.94 -3.63
CA ASN A 40 -18.63 12.55 -3.14
C ASN A 40 -18.85 11.04 -2.98
N TYR A 41 -17.78 10.24 -2.99
CA TYR A 41 -17.83 8.77 -3.02
C TYR A 41 -18.54 8.21 -4.27
N GLU A 42 -18.57 8.99 -5.34
CA GLU A 42 -19.18 8.67 -6.63
C GLU A 42 -18.10 8.60 -7.72
N TRP A 43 -17.65 7.40 -8.02
CA TRP A 43 -16.59 7.20 -9.00
C TRP A 43 -17.13 7.15 -10.41
N SER A 44 -17.03 8.26 -11.14
CA SER A 44 -17.37 8.31 -12.57
C SER A 44 -16.40 7.44 -13.39
N SER A 45 -16.91 6.75 -14.40
CA SER A 45 -16.10 5.99 -15.36
C SER A 45 -15.12 6.86 -16.16
N SER A 46 -15.37 8.18 -16.24
CA SER A 46 -14.45 9.16 -16.85
C SER A 46 -13.34 9.62 -15.90
N PHE A 47 -13.48 9.39 -14.59
CA PHE A 47 -12.49 9.79 -13.60
C PHE A 47 -11.41 8.70 -13.46
N THR A 48 -10.16 9.08 -13.75
CA THR A 48 -9.00 8.19 -13.62
C THR A 48 -8.11 8.67 -12.49
N ALA A 49 -7.97 7.85 -11.45
CA ALA A 49 -6.96 8.05 -10.42
C ALA A 49 -5.57 7.76 -11.00
N SER A 50 -4.63 8.67 -10.82
CA SER A 50 -3.29 8.52 -11.39
C SER A 50 -2.19 9.06 -10.49
N GLY A 51 -0.97 8.63 -10.77
CA GLY A 51 0.21 9.08 -10.05
C GLY A 51 1.47 8.46 -10.61
N ASN A 52 2.57 8.69 -9.90
CA ASN A 52 3.85 8.10 -10.26
C ASN A 52 4.62 7.69 -9.01
N PHE A 53 5.52 6.75 -9.16
CA PHE A 53 6.49 6.35 -8.15
C PHE A 53 7.87 6.12 -8.78
N VAL A 54 8.92 6.25 -7.98
CA VAL A 54 10.29 6.14 -8.45
C VAL A 54 10.90 4.83 -7.97
N ILE A 55 11.42 4.04 -8.89
CA ILE A 55 12.25 2.87 -8.61
C ILE A 55 13.71 3.29 -8.75
N LYS A 56 14.47 3.19 -7.66
CA LYS A 56 15.91 3.47 -7.64
C LYS A 56 16.74 2.18 -7.69
N ASP A 57 16.23 1.12 -7.11
CA ASP A 57 16.91 -0.17 -6.97
C ASP A 57 16.18 -1.24 -7.80
N THR A 58 16.87 -1.76 -8.80
CA THR A 58 16.35 -2.83 -9.69
C THR A 58 16.78 -4.24 -9.26
N VAL A 59 17.60 -4.36 -8.22
CA VAL A 59 18.06 -5.65 -7.69
C VAL A 59 17.02 -6.24 -6.73
N SER A 60 16.42 -5.40 -5.90
CA SER A 60 15.37 -5.83 -4.97
C SER A 60 14.06 -6.16 -5.67
N ALA A 61 13.27 -7.02 -5.05
CA ALA A 61 11.90 -7.30 -5.47
C ALA A 61 10.92 -6.31 -4.84
N TYR A 62 9.79 -6.08 -5.49
CA TYR A 62 8.73 -5.19 -5.04
C TYR A 62 7.37 -5.86 -5.11
N SER A 63 6.54 -5.60 -4.12
CA SER A 63 5.11 -5.91 -4.11
C SER A 63 4.32 -4.65 -4.46
N ILE A 64 3.38 -4.77 -5.39
CA ILE A 64 2.49 -3.69 -5.77
C ILE A 64 1.09 -4.06 -5.31
N TYR A 65 0.50 -3.23 -4.46
CA TYR A 65 -0.86 -3.42 -3.97
C TYR A 65 -1.78 -2.34 -4.54
N LEU A 66 -2.98 -2.74 -4.90
CA LEU A 66 -4.11 -1.82 -4.92
C LEU A 66 -4.51 -1.52 -3.47
N VAL A 67 -4.75 -0.26 -3.18
CA VAL A 67 -5.39 0.19 -1.93
C VAL A 67 -6.72 0.82 -2.30
N LEU A 68 -7.79 0.32 -1.74
CA LEU A 68 -9.14 0.81 -2.01
C LEU A 68 -9.90 0.97 -0.70
N ARG A 69 -10.58 2.11 -0.54
CA ARG A 69 -11.51 2.34 0.57
C ARG A 69 -12.92 2.48 0.06
N HIS A 70 -13.83 1.77 0.69
CA HIS A 70 -15.26 1.84 0.43
C HIS A 70 -16.05 1.88 1.73
N THR A 71 -17.31 2.28 1.66
CA THR A 71 -18.23 2.14 2.79
C THR A 71 -18.88 0.76 2.78
N ASP A 72 -19.48 0.34 3.88
CA ASP A 72 -20.26 -0.89 3.99
C ASP A 72 -21.51 -0.90 3.08
N ALA A 73 -21.95 0.28 2.64
CA ALA A 73 -23.05 0.45 1.68
C ALA A 73 -22.66 0.19 0.20
N TYR A 74 -21.39 -0.21 -0.08
CA TYR A 74 -21.00 -0.61 -1.41
C TYR A 74 -21.77 -1.87 -1.83
N LYS A 75 -22.30 -1.90 -3.08
CA LYS A 75 -23.29 -2.89 -3.51
C LYS A 75 -22.73 -4.25 -3.91
N TYR A 76 -21.44 -4.34 -4.23
CA TYR A 76 -20.86 -5.49 -4.93
C TYR A 76 -19.77 -6.13 -4.10
N ASN A 77 -19.66 -7.46 -4.14
CA ASN A 77 -18.57 -8.20 -3.48
C ASN A 77 -17.23 -8.07 -4.20
N ASN A 78 -17.22 -7.45 -5.40
CA ASN A 78 -16.03 -7.27 -6.23
C ASN A 78 -16.00 -5.88 -6.87
N ILE A 79 -14.88 -5.57 -7.51
CA ILE A 79 -14.76 -4.39 -8.37
C ILE A 79 -13.92 -4.70 -9.60
N TRP A 80 -14.42 -4.32 -10.77
CA TRP A 80 -13.69 -4.38 -12.03
C TRP A 80 -12.96 -3.07 -12.29
N LEU A 81 -11.65 -3.17 -12.49
CA LEU A 81 -10.78 -2.04 -12.72
C LEU A 81 -9.95 -2.22 -13.99
N ASN A 82 -9.64 -1.09 -14.63
CA ASN A 82 -8.62 -1.00 -15.66
C ASN A 82 -7.40 -0.32 -15.05
N ILE A 83 -6.31 -1.08 -14.86
CA ILE A 83 -5.07 -0.61 -14.22
C ILE A 83 -4.02 -0.45 -15.29
N GLY A 84 -3.46 0.75 -15.40
CA GLY A 84 -2.36 1.09 -16.29
C GLY A 84 -1.04 1.24 -15.53
N LEU A 85 0.04 0.74 -16.12
CA LEU A 85 1.40 0.97 -15.66
C LEU A 85 2.27 1.34 -16.85
N GLN A 86 2.98 2.44 -16.76
CA GLN A 86 3.92 2.91 -17.77
C GLN A 86 5.33 2.98 -17.19
N PRO A 87 6.23 2.11 -17.64
CA PRO A 87 7.65 2.17 -17.30
C PRO A 87 8.34 3.43 -17.87
N PRO A 88 9.52 3.80 -17.36
CA PRO A 88 10.30 4.90 -17.92
C PRO A 88 10.64 4.63 -19.41
N GLY A 89 10.30 5.61 -20.29
CA GLY A 89 10.61 5.51 -21.72
C GLY A 89 9.86 4.42 -22.51
N ASP A 90 8.83 3.80 -21.91
CA ASP A 90 8.09 2.71 -22.54
C ASP A 90 6.59 3.05 -22.65
N SER A 91 5.85 2.22 -23.35
CA SER A 91 4.42 2.37 -23.59
C SER A 91 3.58 2.00 -22.37
N LEU A 92 2.41 2.63 -22.24
CA LEU A 92 1.42 2.31 -21.21
C LEU A 92 0.84 0.91 -21.42
N ILE A 93 1.02 0.04 -20.45
CA ILE A 93 0.42 -1.30 -20.40
C ILE A 93 -0.83 -1.22 -19.54
N LYS A 94 -1.97 -1.66 -20.08
CA LYS A 94 -3.24 -1.71 -19.35
C LYS A 94 -3.69 -3.14 -19.12
N GLN A 95 -4.23 -3.41 -17.93
CA GLN A 95 -4.77 -4.71 -17.54
C GLN A 95 -6.14 -4.52 -16.89
N LYS A 96 -7.12 -5.32 -17.31
CA LYS A 96 -8.38 -5.44 -16.59
C LYS A 96 -8.22 -6.41 -15.44
N VAL A 97 -8.70 -6.02 -14.27
CA VAL A 97 -8.57 -6.81 -13.04
C VAL A 97 -9.94 -6.87 -12.37
N ASP A 98 -10.36 -8.06 -12.01
CA ASP A 98 -11.48 -8.30 -11.10
C ASP A 98 -10.92 -8.54 -9.70
N LEU A 99 -11.31 -7.73 -8.75
CA LEU A 99 -10.84 -7.81 -7.38
C LEU A 99 -12.00 -8.08 -6.45
N GLN A 100 -11.95 -9.19 -5.75
CA GLN A 100 -12.88 -9.49 -4.67
C GLN A 100 -12.63 -8.55 -3.49
N LEU A 101 -13.70 -7.98 -2.96
CA LEU A 101 -13.70 -7.07 -1.82
C LEU A 101 -14.39 -7.69 -0.59
N GLY A 102 -15.12 -8.77 -0.79
CA GLY A 102 -15.83 -9.48 0.26
C GLY A 102 -16.59 -10.68 -0.29
N ASP A 103 -17.28 -11.38 0.58
CA ASP A 103 -18.20 -12.47 0.26
C ASP A 103 -19.39 -12.51 1.23
N ASP A 104 -20.43 -13.27 0.87
CA ASP A 104 -21.68 -13.32 1.62
C ASP A 104 -21.56 -14.09 2.96
N VAL A 105 -20.48 -14.85 3.14
CA VAL A 105 -20.24 -15.65 4.35
C VAL A 105 -19.35 -14.92 5.36
N ASN A 106 -18.26 -14.32 4.88
CA ASN A 106 -17.23 -13.69 5.71
C ASN A 106 -17.37 -12.16 5.77
N GLY A 107 -18.24 -11.57 4.93
CA GLY A 107 -18.40 -10.12 4.81
C GLY A 107 -17.27 -9.45 4.03
N TRP A 108 -16.98 -8.20 4.37
CA TRP A 108 -15.96 -7.41 3.71
C TRP A 108 -14.55 -7.85 4.08
N GLU A 109 -13.67 -7.90 3.10
CA GLU A 109 -12.24 -8.14 3.30
C GLU A 109 -11.51 -6.87 3.73
N GLY A 110 -10.32 -7.06 4.34
CA GLY A 110 -9.45 -5.96 4.73
C GLY A 110 -9.62 -5.51 6.17
N THR A 111 -9.34 -4.23 6.42
CA THR A 111 -9.43 -3.62 7.76
C THR A 111 -10.62 -2.69 7.81
N GLY A 112 -11.57 -3.00 8.69
CA GLY A 112 -12.76 -2.19 8.93
C GLY A 112 -12.62 -1.30 10.16
N MET A 113 -13.15 -0.08 10.06
CA MET A 113 -13.36 0.82 11.19
C MET A 113 -14.71 1.54 10.99
N ASN A 114 -15.66 1.27 11.88
CA ASN A 114 -17.06 1.66 11.73
C ASN A 114 -17.64 1.10 10.42
N ASP A 115 -18.11 1.99 9.53
CA ASP A 115 -18.71 1.69 8.22
C ASP A 115 -17.71 1.80 7.04
N ILE A 116 -16.40 1.95 7.33
CA ILE A 116 -15.35 2.13 6.33
C ILE A 116 -14.43 0.90 6.30
N TRP A 117 -14.16 0.42 5.10
CA TRP A 117 -13.28 -0.73 4.82
C TRP A 117 -12.12 -0.33 3.93
N GLU A 118 -10.90 -0.66 4.35
CA GLU A 118 -9.70 -0.54 3.54
C GLU A 118 -9.22 -1.91 3.11
N VAL A 119 -9.20 -2.13 1.80
CA VAL A 119 -8.76 -3.37 1.18
C VAL A 119 -7.42 -3.15 0.50
N ARG A 120 -6.46 -4.07 0.75
CA ARG A 120 -5.15 -4.10 0.08
C ARG A 120 -4.99 -5.39 -0.68
N LYS A 121 -4.98 -5.32 -2.01
CA LYS A 121 -4.86 -6.48 -2.89
C LYS A 121 -3.55 -6.46 -3.65
N LEU A 122 -2.79 -7.55 -3.58
CA LEU A 122 -1.55 -7.71 -4.32
C LEU A 122 -1.84 -7.84 -5.82
N LEU A 123 -1.35 -6.88 -6.62
CA LEU A 123 -1.62 -6.83 -8.07
C LEU A 123 -0.68 -7.71 -8.89
N ASN A 124 0.55 -7.87 -8.46
CA ASN A 124 1.57 -8.58 -9.24
C ASN A 124 1.74 -10.07 -8.86
N GLY A 125 0.79 -10.62 -8.10
CA GLY A 125 0.76 -12.03 -7.67
C GLY A 125 1.91 -12.42 -6.76
N GLN A 126 3.15 -12.13 -7.16
CA GLN A 126 4.38 -12.34 -6.38
C GLN A 126 5.30 -11.12 -6.50
N PRO A 127 6.17 -10.87 -5.51
CA PRO A 127 7.15 -9.79 -5.60
C PRO A 127 8.02 -9.95 -6.85
N ARG A 128 8.20 -8.86 -7.60
CA ARG A 128 8.95 -8.85 -8.86
C ARG A 128 9.99 -7.74 -8.86
N ARG A 129 11.09 -7.94 -9.60
CA ARG A 129 12.07 -6.91 -9.88
C ARG A 129 11.60 -6.02 -11.02
N PHE A 130 11.85 -4.74 -10.91
CA PHE A 130 11.66 -3.82 -12.02
C PHE A 130 12.86 -3.88 -12.96
N LYS A 131 12.61 -3.85 -14.27
CA LYS A 131 13.67 -3.96 -15.30
C LYS A 131 14.51 -2.69 -15.38
N GLN A 132 13.95 -1.53 -15.06
CA GLN A 132 14.60 -0.23 -15.21
C GLN A 132 14.39 0.60 -13.96
N ALA A 133 15.41 1.38 -13.58
CA ALA A 133 15.26 2.46 -12.61
C ALA A 133 14.60 3.67 -13.29
N GLY A 134 13.85 4.45 -12.53
CA GLY A 134 13.23 5.66 -13.04
C GLY A 134 11.80 5.84 -12.55
N ASN A 135 11.08 6.74 -13.20
CA ASN A 135 9.73 7.13 -12.85
C ASN A 135 8.71 6.25 -13.59
N TYR A 136 7.86 5.57 -12.82
CA TYR A 136 6.74 4.75 -13.29
C TYR A 136 5.44 5.51 -13.09
N ASN A 137 4.65 5.68 -14.15
CA ASN A 137 3.32 6.25 -14.05
C ASN A 137 2.27 5.15 -13.91
N PHE A 138 1.26 5.38 -13.10
CA PHE A 138 0.12 4.48 -12.98
C PHE A 138 -1.20 5.21 -13.20
N SER A 139 -2.21 4.45 -13.62
CA SER A 139 -3.58 4.92 -13.77
C SER A 139 -4.56 3.83 -13.35
N ILE A 140 -5.67 4.22 -12.71
CA ILE A 140 -6.71 3.30 -12.25
C ILE A 140 -8.05 3.92 -12.59
N SER A 141 -8.88 3.20 -13.33
CA SER A 141 -10.27 3.58 -13.63
C SER A 141 -11.20 2.43 -13.37
N GLN A 142 -12.42 2.72 -12.91
CA GLN A 142 -13.44 1.71 -12.75
C GLN A 142 -14.07 1.35 -14.12
N ILE A 143 -14.45 0.09 -14.28
CA ILE A 143 -15.14 -0.44 -15.49
C ILE A 143 -16.36 -1.28 -15.09
N MET A 144 -17.00 -0.90 -14.00
CA MET A 144 -18.28 -1.45 -13.57
C MET A 144 -19.42 -0.95 -14.48
N ARG A 145 -20.60 -1.59 -14.37
CA ARG A 145 -21.79 -1.16 -15.13
C ARG A 145 -22.39 0.13 -14.59
N ASP A 146 -22.27 0.34 -13.27
CA ASP A 146 -22.78 1.55 -12.62
C ASP A 146 -21.88 2.75 -12.92
N ASN A 147 -22.49 3.86 -13.28
CA ASN A 147 -21.80 5.12 -13.53
C ASN A 147 -22.67 6.32 -13.10
N PRO A 148 -22.32 7.03 -12.00
CA PRO A 148 -21.14 6.77 -11.16
C PRO A 148 -21.29 5.50 -10.31
N LEU A 149 -20.14 4.87 -10.00
CA LEU A 149 -20.03 3.81 -9.02
C LEU A 149 -20.00 4.43 -7.63
N THR A 150 -21.03 4.18 -6.82
CA THR A 150 -21.21 4.81 -5.51
C THR A 150 -20.47 4.08 -4.39
N ASN A 151 -20.22 4.78 -3.28
CA ASN A 151 -19.64 4.25 -2.04
C ASN A 151 -18.15 3.86 -2.13
N ILE A 152 -17.41 4.35 -3.13
CA ILE A 152 -15.97 4.26 -3.20
C ILE A 152 -15.35 5.57 -2.73
N MET A 153 -14.60 5.53 -1.65
CA MET A 153 -14.03 6.71 -1.00
C MET A 153 -12.68 7.13 -1.60
N SER A 154 -11.82 6.15 -1.85
CA SER A 154 -10.51 6.40 -2.44
C SER A 154 -9.94 5.15 -3.10
N VAL A 155 -9.03 5.38 -4.05
CA VAL A 155 -8.26 4.32 -4.71
C VAL A 155 -6.84 4.75 -4.97
N GLY A 156 -5.90 3.82 -4.89
CA GLY A 156 -4.50 4.11 -5.13
C GLY A 156 -3.65 2.86 -5.20
N ILE A 157 -2.35 3.09 -5.21
CA ILE A 157 -1.37 2.00 -5.14
C ILE A 157 -0.41 2.20 -3.98
N ARG A 158 0.09 1.06 -3.48
CA ARG A 158 1.18 0.96 -2.55
C ARG A 158 2.26 0.07 -3.16
N VAL A 159 3.50 0.54 -3.17
CA VAL A 159 4.68 -0.17 -3.66
C VAL A 159 5.62 -0.40 -2.49
N GLU A 160 5.87 -1.64 -2.17
CA GLU A 160 6.72 -2.05 -1.06
C GLU A 160 7.96 -2.76 -1.58
N LYS A 161 9.13 -2.26 -1.21
CA LYS A 161 10.39 -2.96 -1.41
C LYS A 161 10.45 -4.16 -0.47
N ARG A 162 10.74 -5.33 -1.02
CA ARG A 162 10.95 -6.55 -0.24
C ARG A 162 12.44 -6.71 0.03
N ASN A 163 12.77 -6.81 1.29
CA ASN A 163 14.13 -7.22 1.68
C ASN A 163 14.31 -8.69 1.33
N PRO A 164 15.49 -9.07 0.85
CA PRO A 164 15.84 -10.46 0.58
C PRO A 164 15.78 -11.32 1.84
#